data_87afc6c6060e735ca89448b1bf0dce15
#
_entry.id   87afc6c6060e735ca89448b1bf0dce15
#
_cell.length_a   1.000
_cell.length_b   1.000
_cell.length_c   1.000
_cell.angle_alpha   90.00
_cell.angle_beta   90.00
_cell.angle_gamma   90.00
#
_symmetry.space_group_name_H-M   'P 1'
#
loop_
_entity.id
_entity.type
_entity.pdbx_description
1 polymer ?
#
loop_
_entity_poly.entity_id
_entity_poly.type
_entity_poly.pdbx_seq_one_letter_code
_entity_poly.pdbx_strand_id
1 'polypeptide(L)'
;MKPHAWTRLLVVIGVGASIAAPLASVPASAAPANAYIVHDLVSDGAHPADMTDPNLVNAWGLTAGPTSPWWVADNGTDLSTLYNAAGAKVPLEVQVGGGPTGAAFNGTTSFVVSNGTASGPALFLFASEDGAIRGWNPAVPPPAPSHQAQVAVDRSSVGAIYKGLAIGSTPSGGPLLYATDFHNARVDVFDGSFNLVSTPGAFTDPGLPTGYAPFGIQSIGAQVFVTYARQDADREDEVGGQSLGFVDVFDMSGAFQGRVATRGQLNAPWGLALPPGSFGRFAGDLLVGNFGDGEIHAYRLVDGTWVPRGALRGTDGMRIAIDGLWALSFGKGATNNGPIDTLFFTAGPDDESHGLFGTIRAAG
;
A
#
# COMPACT_ATOMS: atom_id res chain seq x y z
N MET A 1 -85.45 -2.67 62.45
CA MET A 1 -85.09 -3.31 61.23
C MET A 1 -84.89 -2.22 60.16
N LYS A 2 -83.71 -1.95 59.78
CA LYS A 2 -83.38 -0.93 58.77
C LYS A 2 -82.88 -1.60 57.49
N PRO A 3 -83.28 -1.21 56.26
CA PRO A 3 -82.79 -1.78 55.01
C PRO A 3 -81.49 -1.12 54.55
N HIS A 4 -80.59 -1.93 54.01
CA HIS A 4 -79.32 -1.47 53.43
C HIS A 4 -79.52 -0.98 51.98
N ALA A 5 -79.06 0.22 51.73
CA ALA A 5 -79.00 0.80 50.35
C ALA A 5 -77.76 0.29 49.62
N TRP A 6 -77.91 -0.20 48.41
CA TRP A 6 -76.84 -0.60 47.50
C TRP A 6 -76.54 0.54 46.53
N THR A 7 -75.37 1.12 46.67
CA THR A 7 -74.81 2.13 45.68
C THR A 7 -74.19 1.44 44.48
N ARG A 8 -74.72 1.63 43.33
CA ARG A 8 -74.14 1.13 42.08
C ARG A 8 -73.05 2.12 41.58
N LEU A 9 -71.84 1.60 41.48
CA LEU A 9 -70.72 2.33 40.90
C LEU A 9 -70.79 2.19 39.38
N LEU A 10 -70.89 3.32 38.60
CA LEU A 10 -70.83 3.35 37.17
C LEU A 10 -69.32 3.45 36.80
N VAL A 11 -68.77 2.46 36.10
CA VAL A 11 -67.45 2.49 35.47
C VAL A 11 -67.62 3.02 34.06
N VAL A 12 -67.10 4.20 33.80
CA VAL A 12 -67.00 4.79 32.46
C VAL A 12 -65.68 4.28 31.83
N ILE A 13 -65.77 3.41 30.85
CA ILE A 13 -64.63 2.98 30.03
C ILE A 13 -64.40 4.01 28.95
N GLY A 14 -63.35 4.83 29.09
CA GLY A 14 -62.86 5.74 28.06
C GLY A 14 -62.08 4.98 27.00
N VAL A 15 -62.59 4.90 25.79
CA VAL A 15 -61.83 4.36 24.64
C VAL A 15 -60.90 5.46 24.13
N GLY A 16 -59.62 5.38 24.51
CA GLY A 16 -58.56 6.23 23.96
C GLY A 16 -58.17 5.74 22.57
N ALA A 17 -58.51 6.48 21.54
CA ALA A 17 -58.01 6.23 20.17
C ALA A 17 -56.53 6.68 20.08
N SER A 18 -55.61 5.72 20.09
CA SER A 18 -54.19 5.97 19.79
C SER A 18 -54.01 6.25 18.31
N ILE A 19 -53.75 7.49 17.96
CA ILE A 19 -53.34 7.84 16.60
C ILE A 19 -51.88 7.44 16.44
N ALA A 20 -51.60 6.29 15.81
CA ALA A 20 -50.28 5.93 15.36
C ALA A 20 -49.87 6.80 14.16
N ALA A 21 -48.96 7.75 14.37
CA ALA A 21 -48.36 8.49 13.29
C ALA A 21 -47.47 7.51 12.44
N PRO A 22 -47.55 7.53 11.11
CA PRO A 22 -46.68 6.70 10.30
C PRO A 22 -45.23 7.18 10.49
N LEU A 23 -44.35 6.27 10.93
CA LEU A 23 -42.90 6.50 10.88
C LEU A 23 -42.51 6.65 9.41
N ALA A 24 -42.14 7.85 9.00
CA ALA A 24 -41.57 8.10 7.69
C ALA A 24 -40.26 7.26 7.60
N SER A 25 -40.25 6.25 6.72
CA SER A 25 -39.03 5.52 6.40
C SER A 25 -38.06 6.48 5.73
N VAL A 26 -36.97 6.82 6.41
CA VAL A 26 -35.84 7.51 5.78
C VAL A 26 -35.33 6.58 4.67
N PRO A 27 -35.29 7.00 3.40
CA PRO A 27 -34.75 6.14 2.34
C PRO A 27 -33.32 5.81 2.69
N ALA A 28 -32.99 4.51 2.72
CA ALA A 28 -31.60 4.07 2.86
C ALA A 28 -30.80 4.67 1.72
N SER A 29 -29.75 5.43 2.03
CA SER A 29 -28.85 5.95 1.02
C SER A 29 -28.32 4.77 0.21
N ALA A 30 -28.43 4.83 -1.12
CA ALA A 30 -27.86 3.80 -1.97
C ALA A 30 -26.36 3.67 -1.70
N ALA A 31 -25.86 2.44 -1.62
CA ALA A 31 -24.41 2.24 -1.48
C ALA A 31 -23.69 2.89 -2.68
N PRO A 32 -22.50 3.49 -2.45
CA PRO A 32 -21.72 4.09 -3.54
C PRO A 32 -21.51 3.11 -4.68
N ALA A 33 -21.54 3.60 -5.91
CA ALA A 33 -21.29 2.78 -7.09
C ALA A 33 -19.86 2.23 -7.08
N ASN A 34 -19.67 1.03 -7.61
CA ASN A 34 -18.34 0.51 -7.91
C ASN A 34 -17.93 1.04 -9.30
N ALA A 35 -17.55 2.31 -9.34
CA ALA A 35 -17.14 2.98 -10.56
C ALA A 35 -15.99 3.94 -10.22
N TYR A 36 -14.87 3.76 -10.91
CA TYR A 36 -13.65 4.52 -10.73
C TYR A 36 -13.12 5.00 -12.08
N ILE A 37 -12.34 6.07 -12.05
CA ILE A 37 -11.69 6.67 -13.23
C ILE A 37 -10.20 6.49 -13.04
N VAL A 38 -9.56 5.82 -14.00
CA VAL A 38 -8.11 5.74 -14.13
C VAL A 38 -7.62 6.90 -14.98
N HIS A 39 -6.52 7.51 -14.61
CA HIS A 39 -5.90 8.59 -15.36
C HIS A 39 -4.37 8.42 -15.33
N ASP A 40 -3.79 8.25 -16.51
CA ASP A 40 -2.36 8.07 -16.70
C ASP A 40 -1.69 9.43 -16.78
N LEU A 41 -0.86 9.74 -15.80
CA LEU A 41 -0.21 11.04 -15.65
C LEU A 41 1.12 11.12 -16.39
N VAL A 42 1.97 10.07 -16.26
CA VAL A 42 3.30 10.02 -16.84
C VAL A 42 3.57 8.63 -17.35
N SER A 43 4.16 8.53 -18.55
CA SER A 43 4.75 7.29 -19.08
C SER A 43 6.17 7.56 -19.64
N ASP A 44 6.90 6.50 -19.94
CA ASP A 44 8.19 6.59 -20.64
C ASP A 44 8.06 6.94 -22.14
N GLY A 45 6.83 7.01 -22.64
CA GLY A 45 6.47 7.31 -24.02
C GLY A 45 5.90 6.11 -24.79
N ALA A 46 5.92 4.89 -24.22
CA ALA A 46 5.33 3.71 -24.84
C ALA A 46 3.79 3.70 -24.72
N HIS A 47 3.27 4.23 -23.63
CA HIS A 47 1.83 4.31 -23.37
C HIS A 47 1.33 5.76 -23.41
N PRO A 48 0.08 6.02 -23.83
CA PRO A 48 -0.50 7.36 -23.76
C PRO A 48 -0.61 7.83 -22.31
N ALA A 49 -0.09 9.03 -22.02
CA ALA A 49 -0.19 9.71 -20.74
C ALA A 49 -0.15 11.22 -20.95
N ASP A 50 -0.46 12.02 -19.93
CA ASP A 50 -0.41 13.47 -20.02
C ASP A 50 1.01 13.99 -20.25
N MET A 51 2.01 13.31 -19.69
CA MET A 51 3.43 13.67 -19.71
C MET A 51 4.30 12.47 -20.11
N THR A 52 5.47 12.77 -20.69
CA THR A 52 6.47 11.75 -21.03
C THR A 52 7.75 11.98 -20.24
N ASP A 53 8.28 10.93 -19.61
CA ASP A 53 9.58 10.91 -18.99
C ASP A 53 10.32 9.60 -19.33
N PRO A 54 11.33 9.62 -20.20
CA PRO A 54 12.03 8.40 -20.64
C PRO A 54 12.80 7.68 -19.50
N ASN A 55 12.93 8.32 -18.33
CA ASN A 55 13.56 7.70 -17.17
C ASN A 55 12.59 6.92 -16.29
N LEU A 56 11.27 7.05 -16.51
CA LEU A 56 10.24 6.29 -15.81
C LEU A 56 10.12 4.89 -16.44
N VAL A 57 11.06 3.99 -16.18
CA VAL A 57 11.04 2.62 -16.72
C VAL A 57 10.91 1.62 -15.57
N ASN A 58 10.00 0.67 -15.69
CA ASN A 58 9.60 -0.26 -14.63
C ASN A 58 9.40 0.48 -13.30
N ALA A 59 8.41 1.37 -13.30
CA ALA A 59 8.10 2.22 -12.17
C ALA A 59 7.50 1.39 -11.02
N TRP A 60 8.33 1.06 -10.03
CA TRP A 60 7.98 0.11 -8.98
C TRP A 60 7.49 0.80 -7.70
N GLY A 61 8.39 1.15 -6.79
CA GLY A 61 8.05 1.74 -5.50
C GLY A 61 7.55 3.17 -5.59
N LEU A 62 6.56 3.52 -4.78
CA LEU A 62 5.93 4.84 -4.75
C LEU A 62 5.78 5.33 -3.31
N THR A 63 6.38 6.46 -2.99
CA THR A 63 6.26 7.07 -1.66
C THR A 63 6.25 8.59 -1.70
N ALA A 64 5.67 9.20 -0.67
CA ALA A 64 5.74 10.64 -0.46
C ALA A 64 5.76 10.96 1.04
N GLY A 65 6.52 11.98 1.42
CA GLY A 65 6.38 12.63 2.72
C GLY A 65 5.12 13.50 2.78
N PRO A 66 4.78 14.09 3.94
CA PRO A 66 3.55 14.84 4.12
C PRO A 66 3.32 15.97 3.12
N THR A 67 4.39 16.62 2.65
CA THR A 67 4.32 17.75 1.71
C THR A 67 5.24 17.60 0.49
N SER A 68 5.98 16.49 0.39
CA SER A 68 6.89 16.25 -0.74
C SER A 68 6.12 15.89 -2.02
N PRO A 69 6.74 15.98 -3.20
CA PRO A 69 6.28 15.28 -4.38
C PRO A 69 6.32 13.76 -4.17
N TRP A 70 5.76 13.02 -5.12
CA TRP A 70 5.90 11.59 -5.23
C TRP A 70 7.32 11.23 -5.66
N TRP A 71 7.88 10.23 -5.02
CA TRP A 71 9.15 9.60 -5.34
C TRP A 71 8.85 8.22 -5.89
N VAL A 72 9.30 7.97 -7.10
CA VAL A 72 9.15 6.68 -7.80
C VAL A 72 10.50 5.98 -7.82
N ALA A 73 10.52 4.70 -7.53
CA ALA A 73 11.68 3.85 -7.73
C ALA A 73 11.60 3.28 -9.17
N ASP A 74 12.46 3.77 -10.05
CA ASP A 74 12.51 3.38 -11.45
C ASP A 74 13.53 2.25 -11.61
N ASN A 75 13.05 1.01 -11.51
CA ASN A 75 13.89 -0.18 -11.49
C ASN A 75 14.72 -0.31 -12.77
N GLY A 76 14.10 -0.08 -13.92
CA GLY A 76 14.76 -0.23 -15.23
C GLY A 76 15.80 0.84 -15.56
N THR A 77 15.90 1.94 -14.79
CA THR A 77 16.88 3.01 -15.02
C THR A 77 17.80 3.27 -13.84
N ASP A 78 17.67 2.51 -12.76
CA ASP A 78 18.45 2.70 -11.52
C ASP A 78 18.26 4.07 -10.84
N LEU A 79 17.15 4.75 -11.15
CA LEU A 79 16.86 6.10 -10.67
C LEU A 79 15.72 6.13 -9.65
N SER A 80 15.55 7.28 -9.03
CA SER A 80 14.28 7.73 -8.50
C SER A 80 13.92 9.05 -9.16
N THR A 81 12.78 9.06 -9.87
CA THR A 81 12.17 10.25 -10.44
C THR A 81 11.09 10.83 -9.54
N LEU A 82 10.82 12.10 -9.69
CA LEU A 82 9.92 12.81 -8.81
C LEU A 82 8.83 13.55 -9.59
N TYR A 83 7.56 13.37 -9.15
CA TYR A 83 6.41 14.02 -9.78
C TYR A 83 5.51 14.67 -8.75
N ASN A 84 4.90 15.80 -9.12
CA ASN A 84 3.82 16.35 -8.33
C ASN A 84 2.50 15.58 -8.58
N ALA A 85 1.44 15.93 -7.88
CA ALA A 85 0.13 15.28 -7.98
C ALA A 85 -0.55 15.36 -9.37
N ALA A 86 -0.06 16.24 -10.24
CA ALA A 86 -0.53 16.38 -11.62
C ALA A 86 0.42 15.75 -12.65
N GLY A 87 1.40 14.96 -12.21
CA GLY A 87 2.37 14.32 -13.09
C GLY A 87 3.52 15.22 -13.55
N ALA A 88 3.53 16.52 -13.18
CA ALA A 88 4.64 17.39 -13.59
C ALA A 88 5.95 16.97 -12.89
N LYS A 89 6.98 16.70 -13.68
CA LYS A 89 8.29 16.29 -13.20
C LYS A 89 8.97 17.37 -12.39
N VAL A 90 9.51 17.00 -11.22
CA VAL A 90 10.43 17.82 -10.44
C VAL A 90 11.84 17.63 -11.01
N PRO A 91 12.65 18.70 -11.22
CA PRO A 91 13.94 18.57 -11.88
C PRO A 91 15.04 17.81 -11.09
N LEU A 92 14.70 17.18 -10.00
CA LEU A 92 15.60 16.33 -9.24
C LEU A 92 15.43 14.87 -9.69
N GLU A 93 16.53 14.26 -10.10
CA GLU A 93 16.66 12.81 -10.31
C GLU A 93 17.74 12.30 -9.38
N VAL A 94 17.50 11.15 -8.76
CA VAL A 94 18.41 10.56 -7.79
C VAL A 94 18.89 9.21 -8.31
N GLN A 95 20.19 9.07 -8.46
CA GLN A 95 20.82 7.77 -8.74
C GLN A 95 20.67 6.90 -7.48
N VAL A 96 19.91 5.83 -7.59
CA VAL A 96 19.73 4.82 -6.55
C VAL A 96 20.65 3.64 -6.82
N GLY A 97 20.52 3.00 -7.96
CA GLY A 97 21.31 1.84 -8.40
C GLY A 97 20.76 0.51 -7.87
N GLY A 98 21.18 -0.56 -8.52
CA GLY A 98 20.94 -1.94 -8.10
C GLY A 98 19.50 -2.46 -8.32
N GLY A 99 18.79 -1.89 -9.29
CA GLY A 99 17.38 -2.22 -9.54
C GLY A 99 16.48 -1.83 -8.35
N PRO A 100 16.20 -0.53 -8.13
CA PRO A 100 15.40 -0.10 -6.97
C PRO A 100 13.94 -0.57 -7.09
N THR A 101 13.41 -1.11 -5.99
CA THR A 101 12.08 -1.71 -5.88
C THR A 101 11.23 -0.94 -4.87
N GLY A 102 11.05 -1.44 -3.65
CA GLY A 102 10.26 -0.77 -2.61
C GLY A 102 10.87 0.56 -2.17
N ALA A 103 10.02 1.55 -1.89
CA ALA A 103 10.42 2.87 -1.42
C ALA A 103 9.65 3.31 -0.17
N ALA A 104 10.31 3.98 0.78
CA ALA A 104 9.69 4.46 2.01
C ALA A 104 10.16 5.87 2.39
N PHE A 105 9.23 6.70 2.89
CA PHE A 105 9.54 7.99 3.49
C PHE A 105 9.91 7.81 4.96
N ASN A 106 11.06 8.37 5.37
CA ASN A 106 11.48 8.42 6.76
C ASN A 106 11.19 9.80 7.38
N GLY A 107 10.19 9.86 8.23
CA GLY A 107 9.82 11.06 8.98
C GLY A 107 10.59 11.23 10.31
N THR A 108 11.62 10.40 10.55
CA THR A 108 12.41 10.40 11.82
C THR A 108 13.81 10.97 11.64
N THR A 109 14.54 11.12 12.72
CA THR A 109 15.97 11.48 12.72
C THR A 109 16.89 10.26 12.68
N SER A 110 16.35 9.05 12.65
CA SER A 110 17.05 7.79 12.49
C SER A 110 17.41 7.50 11.03
N PHE A 111 18.00 6.35 10.75
CA PHE A 111 18.40 5.94 9.41
C PHE A 111 19.41 6.91 8.77
N VAL A 112 20.48 7.20 9.51
CA VAL A 112 21.53 8.12 9.09
C VAL A 112 22.40 7.48 8.00
N VAL A 113 22.50 8.15 6.86
CA VAL A 113 23.42 7.80 5.77
C VAL A 113 24.63 8.70 5.74
N SER A 114 25.74 8.22 5.16
CA SER A 114 27.01 8.94 5.10
C SER A 114 27.77 8.60 3.83
N ASN A 115 28.49 9.59 3.28
CA ASN A 115 29.48 9.39 2.22
C ASN A 115 30.93 9.47 2.75
N GLY A 116 31.12 9.42 4.08
CA GLY A 116 32.42 9.57 4.74
C GLY A 116 32.82 11.02 5.05
N THR A 117 32.25 12.03 4.40
CA THR A 117 32.53 13.47 4.63
C THR A 117 31.30 14.24 5.12
N ALA A 118 30.12 13.82 4.73
CA ALA A 118 28.84 14.35 5.19
C ALA A 118 27.94 13.20 5.67
N SER A 119 27.05 13.47 6.60
CA SER A 119 26.07 12.50 7.09
C SER A 119 24.79 13.21 7.50
N GLY A 120 23.68 12.48 7.44
CA GLY A 120 22.37 12.96 7.87
C GLY A 120 21.29 11.89 7.75
N PRO A 121 20.12 12.06 8.41
CA PRO A 121 19.01 11.14 8.25
C PRO A 121 18.57 11.03 6.79
N ALA A 122 18.43 9.83 6.27
CA ALA A 122 17.81 9.64 4.99
C ALA A 122 16.35 10.09 5.07
N LEU A 123 15.89 10.89 4.12
CA LEU A 123 14.47 11.26 3.98
C LEU A 123 13.69 10.19 3.20
N PHE A 124 14.34 9.55 2.23
CA PHE A 124 13.77 8.48 1.43
C PHE A 124 14.70 7.29 1.43
N LEU A 125 14.11 6.11 1.56
CA LEU A 125 14.79 4.82 1.62
C LEU A 125 14.32 3.97 0.46
N PHE A 126 15.22 3.18 -0.11
CA PHE A 126 14.96 2.31 -1.26
C PHE A 126 15.52 0.91 -0.98
N ALA A 127 14.71 -0.10 -1.24
CA ALA A 127 15.15 -1.47 -1.38
C ALA A 127 15.62 -1.70 -2.82
N SER A 128 16.49 -2.66 -3.05
CA SER A 128 17.02 -2.97 -4.39
C SER A 128 17.25 -4.47 -4.56
N GLU A 129 17.17 -4.94 -5.80
CA GLU A 129 17.33 -6.36 -6.14
C GLU A 129 18.75 -6.88 -5.95
N ASP A 130 19.75 -5.99 -5.97
CA ASP A 130 21.13 -6.34 -5.63
C ASP A 130 21.36 -6.65 -4.13
N GLY A 131 20.29 -6.67 -3.33
CA GLY A 131 20.33 -6.97 -1.90
C GLY A 131 20.76 -5.81 -1.02
N ALA A 132 20.68 -4.58 -1.53
CA ALA A 132 21.03 -3.39 -0.76
C ALA A 132 19.79 -2.59 -0.31
N ILE A 133 19.95 -1.87 0.80
CA ILE A 133 19.08 -0.76 1.20
C ILE A 133 19.87 0.53 1.02
N ARG A 134 19.26 1.48 0.33
CA ARG A 134 19.87 2.80 0.08
C ARG A 134 19.03 3.91 0.69
N GLY A 135 19.69 4.96 1.13
CA GLY A 135 19.02 6.12 1.70
C GLY A 135 19.45 7.41 1.02
N TRP A 136 18.50 8.29 0.77
CA TRP A 136 18.75 9.61 0.23
C TRP A 136 18.59 10.70 1.29
N ASN A 137 19.60 11.57 1.40
CA ASN A 137 19.55 12.81 2.16
C ASN A 137 19.92 13.98 1.23
N PRO A 138 19.23 15.13 1.30
CA PRO A 138 19.48 16.23 0.35
C PRO A 138 20.89 16.84 0.42
N ALA A 139 21.64 16.61 1.50
CA ALA A 139 22.99 17.13 1.69
C ALA A 139 24.09 16.06 1.65
N VAL A 140 23.76 14.80 1.31
CA VAL A 140 24.70 13.66 1.30
C VAL A 140 24.62 12.90 0.00
N PRO A 141 25.67 12.98 -0.86
CA PRO A 141 26.81 13.84 -0.79
C PRO A 141 26.47 15.30 -1.17
N PRO A 142 27.28 16.28 -0.75
CA PRO A 142 27.16 17.63 -1.28
C PRO A 142 27.59 17.70 -2.76
N PRO A 143 27.15 18.75 -3.54
CA PRO A 143 26.30 19.85 -3.10
C PRO A 143 24.82 19.45 -2.99
N ALA A 144 24.07 20.21 -2.17
CA ALA A 144 22.61 20.03 -2.09
C ALA A 144 21.89 20.69 -3.30
N PRO A 145 20.78 20.09 -3.79
CA PRO A 145 20.29 18.77 -3.42
C PRO A 145 21.18 17.67 -3.99
N SER A 146 21.45 16.63 -3.20
CA SER A 146 22.19 15.46 -3.68
C SER A 146 21.42 14.74 -4.80
N HIS A 147 22.16 14.27 -5.80
CA HIS A 147 21.65 13.40 -6.87
C HIS A 147 21.99 11.92 -6.66
N GLN A 148 22.38 11.53 -5.46
CA GLN A 148 22.77 10.14 -5.15
C GLN A 148 22.19 9.68 -3.83
N ALA A 149 21.61 8.48 -3.82
CA ALA A 149 21.36 7.72 -2.59
C ALA A 149 22.63 6.99 -2.14
N GLN A 150 22.77 6.79 -0.84
CA GLN A 150 23.93 6.12 -0.24
C GLN A 150 23.58 4.71 0.19
N VAL A 151 24.43 3.73 -0.06
CA VAL A 151 24.27 2.37 0.46
C VAL A 151 24.35 2.41 1.98
N ALA A 152 23.31 1.98 2.65
CA ALA A 152 23.19 1.89 4.10
C ALA A 152 23.32 0.44 4.59
N VAL A 153 22.80 -0.50 3.80
CA VAL A 153 22.87 -1.94 4.07
C VAL A 153 23.26 -2.64 2.77
N ASP A 154 24.13 -3.64 2.86
CA ASP A 154 24.48 -4.56 1.77
C ASP A 154 24.37 -6.00 2.30
N ARG A 155 23.45 -6.74 1.73
CA ARG A 155 23.18 -8.16 2.05
C ARG A 155 23.38 -9.06 0.83
N SER A 156 24.05 -8.56 -0.22
CA SER A 156 24.35 -9.31 -1.44
C SER A 156 25.12 -10.61 -1.15
N SER A 157 26.00 -10.59 -0.14
CA SER A 157 26.81 -11.76 0.26
C SER A 157 25.99 -12.95 0.76
N VAL A 158 24.73 -12.74 1.14
CA VAL A 158 23.77 -13.81 1.54
C VAL A 158 22.69 -14.02 0.49
N GLY A 159 22.87 -13.46 -0.70
CA GLY A 159 21.94 -13.60 -1.82
C GLY A 159 20.59 -12.91 -1.58
N ALA A 160 20.52 -11.85 -0.77
CA ALA A 160 19.27 -11.12 -0.57
C ALA A 160 18.83 -10.44 -1.87
N ILE A 161 17.52 -10.52 -2.18
CA ILE A 161 16.85 -9.79 -3.25
C ILE A 161 15.66 -9.11 -2.63
N TYR A 162 15.76 -7.78 -2.48
CA TYR A 162 14.70 -7.02 -1.81
C TYR A 162 13.65 -6.52 -2.80
N LYS A 163 12.38 -6.85 -2.57
CA LYS A 163 11.26 -6.46 -3.44
C LYS A 163 10.33 -5.40 -2.82
N GLY A 164 10.14 -5.39 -1.53
CA GLY A 164 9.28 -4.42 -0.84
C GLY A 164 9.98 -3.78 0.36
N LEU A 165 9.56 -2.56 0.72
CA LEU A 165 10.13 -1.80 1.83
C LEU A 165 9.04 -1.04 2.59
N ALA A 166 9.02 -1.17 3.91
CA ALA A 166 8.12 -0.42 4.78
C ALA A 166 8.85 0.08 6.03
N ILE A 167 8.37 1.19 6.57
CA ILE A 167 8.86 1.74 7.84
C ILE A 167 7.75 1.70 8.88
N GLY A 168 8.09 1.39 10.12
CA GLY A 168 7.16 1.38 11.25
C GLY A 168 7.86 1.57 12.56
N SER A 169 7.15 1.42 13.66
CA SER A 169 7.74 1.48 15.01
C SER A 169 6.91 0.64 15.97
N THR A 170 7.58 -0.06 16.87
CA THR A 170 6.89 -0.71 17.99
C THR A 170 6.55 0.33 19.07
N PRO A 171 5.51 0.10 19.89
CA PRO A 171 5.11 1.03 20.94
C PRO A 171 6.22 1.36 21.95
N SER A 172 7.18 0.46 22.17
CA SER A 172 8.27 0.58 23.14
C SER A 172 9.63 0.79 22.49
N GLY A 173 9.74 0.79 21.15
CA GLY A 173 11.00 0.87 20.40
C GLY A 173 11.10 2.07 19.48
N GLY A 174 12.29 2.25 18.91
CA GLY A 174 12.52 3.20 17.84
C GLY A 174 11.91 2.76 16.51
N PRO A 175 12.15 3.52 15.42
CA PRO A 175 11.70 3.14 14.10
C PRO A 175 12.38 1.84 13.64
N LEU A 176 11.61 1.03 12.93
CA LEU A 176 12.06 -0.20 12.28
C LEU A 176 11.85 -0.08 10.77
N LEU A 177 12.74 -0.67 10.02
CA LEU A 177 12.64 -0.81 8.58
C LEU A 177 12.46 -2.30 8.27
N TYR A 178 11.44 -2.62 7.48
CA TYR A 178 11.08 -3.97 7.06
C TYR A 178 11.34 -4.10 5.56
N ALA A 179 12.15 -5.07 5.17
CA ALA A 179 12.46 -5.36 3.76
C ALA A 179 12.11 -6.82 3.45
N THR A 180 11.32 -7.04 2.41
CA THR A 180 10.99 -8.38 1.95
C THR A 180 12.18 -8.95 1.16
N ASP A 181 12.91 -9.90 1.75
CA ASP A 181 13.96 -10.66 1.10
C ASP A 181 13.33 -11.85 0.37
N PHE A 182 13.01 -11.61 -0.90
CA PHE A 182 12.26 -12.55 -1.72
C PHE A 182 13.04 -13.84 -1.94
N HIS A 183 14.34 -13.74 -2.24
CA HIS A 183 15.20 -14.91 -2.48
C HIS A 183 15.26 -15.84 -1.27
N ASN A 184 15.41 -15.28 -0.07
CA ASN A 184 15.52 -16.05 1.17
C ASN A 184 14.17 -16.34 1.84
N ALA A 185 13.06 -15.92 1.23
CA ALA A 185 11.69 -16.12 1.70
C ALA A 185 11.46 -15.63 3.15
N ARG A 186 11.92 -14.42 3.48
CA ARG A 186 11.77 -13.82 4.81
C ARG A 186 11.61 -12.30 4.74
N VAL A 187 11.23 -11.71 5.86
CA VAL A 187 11.32 -10.26 6.06
C VAL A 187 12.55 -9.97 6.93
N ASP A 188 13.52 -9.23 6.37
CA ASP A 188 14.63 -8.67 7.14
C ASP A 188 14.15 -7.40 7.86
N VAL A 189 14.51 -7.27 9.14
CA VAL A 189 14.13 -6.13 9.98
C VAL A 189 15.40 -5.39 10.41
N PHE A 190 15.41 -4.07 10.22
CA PHE A 190 16.55 -3.22 10.62
C PHE A 190 16.10 -2.19 11.64
N ASP A 191 16.96 -1.90 12.63
CA ASP A 191 16.75 -0.81 13.58
C ASP A 191 17.07 0.57 12.94
N GLY A 192 16.81 1.65 13.68
CA GLY A 192 17.05 3.02 13.21
C GLY A 192 18.51 3.37 12.90
N SER A 193 19.45 2.45 13.17
CA SER A 193 20.87 2.54 12.84
C SER A 193 21.30 1.58 11.72
N PHE A 194 20.31 0.99 11.02
CA PHE A 194 20.50 -0.03 9.99
C PHE A 194 21.12 -1.36 10.46
N ASN A 195 21.12 -1.63 11.76
CA ASN A 195 21.53 -2.95 12.23
C ASN A 195 20.41 -3.96 12.00
N LEU A 196 20.77 -5.13 11.46
CA LEU A 196 19.83 -6.26 11.33
C LEU A 196 19.37 -6.71 12.71
N VAL A 197 18.07 -6.67 12.96
CA VAL A 197 17.46 -7.12 14.22
C VAL A 197 17.16 -8.61 14.11
N SER A 198 17.63 -9.40 15.07
CA SER A 198 17.25 -10.81 15.15
C SER A 198 15.80 -10.93 15.61
N THR A 199 14.93 -11.46 14.77
CA THR A 199 13.50 -11.64 15.03
C THR A 199 13.06 -13.09 14.79
N PRO A 200 13.55 -14.08 15.57
CA PRO A 200 13.24 -15.49 15.35
C PRO A 200 11.73 -15.73 15.38
N GLY A 201 11.18 -16.30 14.29
CA GLY A 201 9.75 -16.58 14.16
C GLY A 201 8.85 -15.39 13.82
N ALA A 202 9.39 -14.16 13.72
CA ALA A 202 8.64 -13.01 13.24
C ALA A 202 8.36 -13.12 11.73
N PHE A 203 7.26 -12.49 11.29
CA PHE A 203 6.80 -12.51 9.90
C PHE A 203 6.66 -13.91 9.31
N THR A 204 6.34 -14.89 10.17
CA THR A 204 6.13 -16.28 9.76
C THR A 204 4.65 -16.63 9.84
N ASP A 205 4.10 -17.13 8.75
CA ASP A 205 2.82 -17.81 8.71
C ASP A 205 3.04 -19.32 8.55
N PRO A 206 2.69 -20.13 9.57
CA PRO A 206 2.87 -21.59 9.48
C PRO A 206 1.98 -22.27 8.44
N GLY A 207 0.95 -21.55 7.93
CA GLY A 207 0.05 -22.02 6.87
C GLY A 207 0.48 -21.61 5.46
N LEU A 208 1.61 -20.89 5.30
CA LEU A 208 2.11 -20.51 3.98
C LEU A 208 2.76 -21.72 3.29
N PRO A 209 2.34 -22.11 2.07
CA PRO A 209 2.97 -23.20 1.33
C PRO A 209 4.42 -22.87 0.95
N THR A 210 5.25 -23.89 0.83
CA THR A 210 6.61 -23.76 0.28
C THR A 210 6.59 -23.21 -1.15
N GLY A 211 7.61 -22.43 -1.52
CA GLY A 211 7.73 -21.81 -2.84
C GLY A 211 6.99 -20.48 -2.96
N TYR A 212 6.52 -19.92 -1.85
CA TYR A 212 6.03 -18.54 -1.75
C TYR A 212 6.97 -17.73 -0.86
N ALA A 213 7.20 -16.48 -1.24
CA ALA A 213 8.05 -15.55 -0.50
C ALA A 213 7.36 -14.21 -0.27
N PRO A 214 7.75 -13.47 0.80
CA PRO A 214 7.27 -12.10 1.01
C PRO A 214 7.65 -11.23 -0.18
N PHE A 215 6.68 -10.49 -0.74
CA PHE A 215 6.83 -9.73 -1.97
C PHE A 215 6.60 -8.24 -1.73
N GLY A 216 5.36 -7.77 -1.63
CA GLY A 216 5.05 -6.42 -1.18
C GLY A 216 4.90 -6.35 0.35
N ILE A 217 5.12 -5.17 0.92
CA ILE A 217 4.97 -4.92 2.36
C ILE A 217 4.53 -3.49 2.62
N GLN A 218 3.59 -3.28 3.54
CA GLN A 218 3.10 -1.96 3.88
C GLN A 218 2.74 -1.86 5.36
N SER A 219 3.22 -0.80 6.04
CA SER A 219 2.76 -0.43 7.37
C SER A 219 1.48 0.39 7.28
N ILE A 220 0.40 -0.07 7.88
CA ILE A 220 -0.91 0.60 7.91
C ILE A 220 -1.40 0.66 9.35
N GLY A 221 -1.46 1.84 9.92
CA GLY A 221 -1.78 2.02 11.33
C GLY A 221 -0.72 1.36 12.22
N ALA A 222 -1.12 0.45 13.10
CA ALA A 222 -0.23 -0.31 13.99
C ALA A 222 0.04 -1.74 13.49
N GLN A 223 -0.13 -1.99 12.21
CA GLN A 223 0.00 -3.32 11.60
C GLN A 223 0.91 -3.26 10.38
N VAL A 224 1.53 -4.39 10.07
CA VAL A 224 2.33 -4.62 8.87
C VAL A 224 1.60 -5.67 8.02
N PHE A 225 1.24 -5.29 6.80
CA PHE A 225 0.66 -6.19 5.82
C PHE A 225 1.75 -6.65 4.87
N VAL A 226 1.77 -7.95 4.59
CA VAL A 226 2.75 -8.59 3.72
C VAL A 226 2.00 -9.39 2.65
N THR A 227 2.34 -9.15 1.40
CA THR A 227 1.89 -10.00 0.30
C THR A 227 2.93 -11.05 0.00
N TYR A 228 2.49 -12.16 -0.58
CA TYR A 228 3.38 -13.26 -0.96
C TYR A 228 3.10 -13.65 -2.40
N ALA A 229 4.15 -13.76 -3.19
CA ALA A 229 4.12 -14.29 -4.54
C ALA A 229 4.85 -15.64 -4.61
N ARG A 230 4.53 -16.42 -5.64
CA ARG A 230 5.24 -17.67 -5.92
C ARG A 230 6.60 -17.35 -6.53
N GLN A 231 7.66 -17.93 -5.98
CA GLN A 231 9.00 -17.80 -6.52
C GLN A 231 9.16 -18.62 -7.81
N ASP A 232 9.97 -18.12 -8.73
CA ASP A 232 10.51 -18.87 -9.84
C ASP A 232 11.55 -19.92 -9.39
N ALA A 233 12.23 -20.58 -10.30
CA ALA A 233 13.20 -21.64 -10.00
C ALA A 233 14.47 -21.11 -9.32
N ASP A 234 14.90 -19.91 -9.69
CA ASP A 234 16.10 -19.27 -9.18
C ASP A 234 15.80 -18.43 -7.92
N ARG A 235 14.53 -18.26 -7.58
CA ARG A 235 13.98 -17.46 -6.47
C ARG A 235 14.32 -15.97 -6.58
N GLU A 236 14.39 -15.48 -7.78
CA GLU A 236 14.69 -14.09 -8.08
C GLU A 236 13.42 -13.32 -8.39
N ASP A 237 12.52 -13.93 -9.19
CA ASP A 237 11.30 -13.28 -9.63
C ASP A 237 10.03 -14.06 -9.26
N GLU A 238 8.89 -13.37 -9.33
CA GLU A 238 7.59 -13.95 -9.09
C GLU A 238 7.05 -14.65 -10.32
N VAL A 239 6.32 -15.72 -10.07
CA VAL A 239 5.54 -16.41 -11.10
C VAL A 239 4.09 -15.91 -11.04
N GLY A 240 3.68 -15.18 -12.07
CA GLY A 240 2.29 -14.77 -12.27
C GLY A 240 1.37 -15.97 -12.58
N GLY A 241 0.12 -15.84 -12.19
CA GLY A 241 -0.94 -16.80 -12.46
C GLY A 241 -2.11 -16.68 -11.49
N GLN A 242 -3.29 -17.01 -11.96
CA GLN A 242 -4.49 -16.97 -11.12
C GLN A 242 -4.34 -17.87 -9.89
N SER A 243 -4.74 -17.38 -8.74
CA SER A 243 -4.61 -18.06 -7.43
C SER A 243 -3.17 -18.23 -6.93
N LEU A 244 -2.21 -17.51 -7.50
CA LEU A 244 -0.83 -17.49 -7.05
C LEU A 244 -0.55 -16.26 -6.18
N GLY A 245 -1.00 -16.30 -4.93
CA GLY A 245 -0.74 -15.22 -3.98
C GLY A 245 -1.39 -15.46 -2.61
N PHE A 246 -0.84 -14.77 -1.61
CA PHE A 246 -1.38 -14.70 -0.25
C PHE A 246 -1.16 -13.29 0.30
N VAL A 247 -1.95 -12.92 1.31
CA VAL A 247 -1.78 -11.66 2.05
C VAL A 247 -1.98 -11.94 3.53
N ASP A 248 -1.01 -11.54 4.35
CA ASP A 248 -1.06 -11.67 5.80
C ASP A 248 -0.96 -10.33 6.50
N VAL A 249 -1.41 -10.29 7.74
CA VAL A 249 -1.26 -9.16 8.63
C VAL A 249 -0.50 -9.58 9.89
N PHE A 250 0.46 -8.73 10.28
CA PHE A 250 1.32 -8.87 11.45
C PHE A 250 1.22 -7.61 12.32
N ASP A 251 1.60 -7.71 13.58
CA ASP A 251 1.91 -6.51 14.36
C ASP A 251 3.30 -5.96 14.01
N MET A 252 3.66 -4.82 14.60
CA MET A 252 4.96 -4.17 14.34
C MET A 252 6.18 -4.96 14.82
N SER A 253 5.99 -6.00 15.65
CA SER A 253 7.05 -6.93 16.05
C SER A 253 7.18 -8.14 15.13
N GLY A 254 6.28 -8.26 14.14
CA GLY A 254 6.21 -9.40 13.22
C GLY A 254 5.40 -10.59 13.77
N ALA A 255 4.65 -10.42 14.87
CA ALA A 255 3.76 -11.49 15.34
C ALA A 255 2.54 -11.59 14.41
N PHE A 256 2.29 -12.81 13.93
CA PHE A 256 1.17 -13.12 13.01
C PHE A 256 -0.18 -12.80 13.67
N GLN A 257 -1.00 -11.99 12.99
CA GLN A 257 -2.33 -11.56 13.43
C GLN A 257 -3.44 -12.24 12.62
N GLY A 258 -3.16 -12.71 11.41
CA GLY A 258 -4.13 -13.43 10.59
C GLY A 258 -3.85 -13.39 9.10
N ARG A 259 -4.58 -14.20 8.38
CA ARG A 259 -4.58 -14.25 6.92
C ARG A 259 -5.67 -13.32 6.39
N VAL A 260 -5.28 -12.36 5.53
CA VAL A 260 -6.20 -11.47 4.83
C VAL A 260 -6.82 -12.15 3.62
N ALA A 261 -5.98 -12.78 2.80
CA ALA A 261 -6.43 -13.43 1.58
C ALA A 261 -5.56 -14.63 1.21
N THR A 262 -6.22 -15.65 0.64
CA THR A 262 -5.60 -16.91 0.22
C THR A 262 -5.97 -17.19 -1.22
N ARG A 263 -5.00 -17.22 -2.14
CA ARG A 263 -5.23 -17.64 -3.53
C ARG A 263 -6.40 -16.89 -4.18
N GLY A 264 -7.30 -17.57 -4.88
CA GLY A 264 -8.55 -17.03 -5.43
C GLY A 264 -8.31 -15.95 -6.48
N GLN A 265 -8.49 -14.69 -6.11
CA GLN A 265 -8.31 -13.54 -6.99
C GLN A 265 -6.88 -12.98 -6.97
N LEU A 266 -5.98 -13.54 -6.16
CA LEU A 266 -4.62 -13.08 -6.06
C LEU A 266 -3.75 -13.66 -7.19
N ASN A 267 -2.92 -12.78 -7.77
CA ASN A 267 -2.02 -13.08 -8.87
C ASN A 267 -0.75 -12.23 -8.69
N ALA A 268 0.30 -12.79 -8.04
CA ALA A 268 1.49 -12.05 -7.66
C ALA A 268 1.17 -10.69 -7.01
N PRO A 269 0.45 -10.64 -5.86
CA PRO A 269 0.02 -9.38 -5.25
C PRO A 269 1.22 -8.61 -4.70
N TRP A 270 1.29 -7.27 -4.97
CA TRP A 270 2.34 -6.41 -4.44
C TRP A 270 1.79 -5.16 -3.76
N GLY A 271 1.00 -4.34 -4.45
CA GLY A 271 0.50 -3.07 -3.97
C GLY A 271 -0.52 -3.22 -2.84
N LEU A 272 -0.38 -2.42 -1.79
CA LEU A 272 -1.28 -2.41 -0.64
C LEU A 272 -1.68 -0.97 -0.28
N ALA A 273 -2.97 -0.69 -0.12
CA ALA A 273 -3.43 0.62 0.34
C ALA A 273 -4.73 0.52 1.15
N LEU A 274 -4.91 1.41 2.12
CA LEU A 274 -6.17 1.54 2.87
C LEU A 274 -6.89 2.83 2.47
N PRO A 275 -8.02 2.73 1.75
CA PRO A 275 -8.80 3.88 1.32
C PRO A 275 -9.39 4.69 2.46
N PRO A 276 -9.41 6.03 2.35
CA PRO A 276 -10.17 6.89 3.25
C PRO A 276 -11.68 6.73 3.02
N GLY A 277 -12.47 7.28 3.96
CA GLY A 277 -13.94 7.22 3.92
C GLY A 277 -14.59 7.83 2.67
N SER A 278 -13.87 8.67 1.92
CA SER A 278 -14.32 9.33 0.69
C SER A 278 -14.02 8.57 -0.61
N PHE A 279 -13.37 7.41 -0.56
CA PHE A 279 -12.99 6.62 -1.75
C PHE A 279 -14.15 5.75 -2.32
N GLY A 280 -15.38 6.16 -2.17
CA GLY A 280 -16.53 5.50 -2.77
C GLY A 280 -16.83 4.12 -2.15
N ARG A 281 -17.14 3.10 -3.01
CA ARG A 281 -17.63 1.79 -2.56
C ARG A 281 -16.70 1.05 -1.61
N PHE A 282 -15.40 1.15 -1.80
CA PHE A 282 -14.40 0.40 -1.04
C PHE A 282 -13.72 1.23 0.05
N ALA A 283 -14.36 2.34 0.46
CA ALA A 283 -13.90 3.12 1.61
C ALA A 283 -13.68 2.24 2.85
N GLY A 284 -12.48 2.31 3.42
CA GLY A 284 -12.07 1.53 4.59
C GLY A 284 -11.80 0.03 4.35
N ASP A 285 -11.86 -0.45 3.10
CA ASP A 285 -11.46 -1.81 2.74
C ASP A 285 -9.98 -1.83 2.34
N LEU A 286 -9.22 -2.84 2.75
CA LEU A 286 -7.84 -2.98 2.28
C LEU A 286 -7.85 -3.29 0.77
N LEU A 287 -7.15 -2.46 0.00
CA LEU A 287 -6.90 -2.71 -1.42
C LEU A 287 -5.61 -3.51 -1.59
N VAL A 288 -5.67 -4.51 -2.46
CA VAL A 288 -4.56 -5.36 -2.86
C VAL A 288 -4.46 -5.31 -4.37
N GLY A 289 -3.36 -4.80 -4.90
CA GLY A 289 -3.03 -4.76 -6.32
C GLY A 289 -2.22 -5.98 -6.71
N ASN A 290 -2.62 -6.62 -7.77
CA ASN A 290 -1.91 -7.75 -8.38
C ASN A 290 -0.96 -7.24 -9.46
N PHE A 291 0.30 -7.61 -9.39
CA PHE A 291 1.23 -7.41 -10.50
C PHE A 291 0.83 -8.27 -11.72
N GLY A 292 0.51 -9.54 -11.50
CA GLY A 292 0.35 -10.52 -12.57
C GLY A 292 -0.87 -10.36 -13.48
N ASP A 293 -1.90 -9.57 -13.10
CA ASP A 293 -3.07 -9.27 -13.94
C ASP A 293 -3.54 -7.82 -13.86
N GLY A 294 -2.86 -6.99 -13.07
CA GLY A 294 -3.18 -5.58 -12.90
C GLY A 294 -4.48 -5.28 -12.18
N GLU A 295 -5.21 -6.28 -11.68
CA GLU A 295 -6.46 -6.08 -10.98
C GLU A 295 -6.24 -5.60 -9.54
N ILE A 296 -7.17 -4.79 -9.02
CA ILE A 296 -7.15 -4.30 -7.64
C ILE A 296 -8.37 -4.87 -6.90
N HIS A 297 -8.12 -5.66 -5.87
CA HIS A 297 -9.14 -6.35 -5.07
C HIS A 297 -9.26 -5.73 -3.69
N ALA A 298 -10.49 -5.67 -3.18
CA ALA A 298 -10.80 -5.10 -1.87
C ALA A 298 -11.16 -6.19 -0.86
N TYR A 299 -10.67 -6.03 0.39
CA TYR A 299 -10.93 -6.94 1.52
C TYR A 299 -11.35 -6.15 2.75
N ARG A 300 -12.37 -6.60 3.46
CA ARG A 300 -12.86 -5.97 4.68
C ARG A 300 -12.71 -6.89 5.87
N LEU A 301 -12.26 -6.33 7.00
CA LEU A 301 -12.28 -7.02 8.27
C LEU A 301 -13.70 -6.91 8.88
N VAL A 302 -14.38 -8.06 9.03
CA VAL A 302 -15.73 -8.17 9.62
C VAL A 302 -15.67 -9.18 10.75
N ASP A 303 -15.97 -8.76 11.95
CA ASP A 303 -15.97 -9.60 13.15
C ASP A 303 -14.69 -10.46 13.30
N GLY A 304 -13.53 -9.83 13.04
CA GLY A 304 -12.22 -10.48 13.13
C GLY A 304 -11.85 -11.38 11.94
N THR A 305 -12.69 -11.45 10.90
CA THR A 305 -12.45 -12.26 9.70
C THR A 305 -12.35 -11.35 8.48
N TRP A 306 -11.34 -11.55 7.65
CA TRP A 306 -11.21 -10.85 6.38
C TRP A 306 -12.10 -11.48 5.31
N VAL A 307 -12.91 -10.65 4.65
CA VAL A 307 -13.84 -11.08 3.60
C VAL A 307 -13.59 -10.33 2.30
N PRO A 308 -13.61 -10.99 1.13
CA PRO A 308 -13.46 -10.32 -0.15
C PRO A 308 -14.69 -9.44 -0.45
N ARG A 309 -14.44 -8.26 -1.01
CA ARG A 309 -15.47 -7.26 -1.35
C ARG A 309 -15.66 -7.11 -2.86
N GLY A 310 -14.74 -7.66 -3.66
CA GLY A 310 -14.69 -7.57 -5.12
C GLY A 310 -13.54 -6.73 -5.62
N ALA A 311 -13.48 -6.52 -6.94
CA ALA A 311 -12.47 -5.71 -7.61
C ALA A 311 -12.99 -4.30 -7.92
N LEU A 312 -12.07 -3.34 -8.06
CA LEU A 312 -12.35 -2.02 -8.60
C LEU A 312 -12.83 -2.15 -10.05
N ARG A 313 -13.82 -1.33 -10.44
CA ARG A 313 -14.35 -1.30 -11.79
C ARG A 313 -14.32 0.11 -12.37
N GLY A 314 -14.11 0.19 -13.67
CA GLY A 314 -14.27 1.41 -14.42
C GLY A 314 -15.73 1.86 -14.50
N THR A 315 -15.97 3.04 -15.07
CA THR A 315 -17.31 3.58 -15.33
C THR A 315 -18.10 2.77 -16.36
N ASP A 316 -17.43 1.96 -17.15
CA ASP A 316 -17.99 0.98 -18.09
C ASP A 316 -18.42 -0.33 -17.40
N GLY A 317 -18.13 -0.49 -16.12
CA GLY A 317 -18.43 -1.68 -15.34
C GLY A 317 -17.41 -2.83 -15.50
N MET A 318 -16.40 -2.67 -16.36
CA MET A 318 -15.31 -3.65 -16.49
C MET A 318 -14.36 -3.55 -15.29
N ARG A 319 -13.64 -4.62 -14.97
CA ARG A 319 -12.60 -4.55 -13.95
C ARG A 319 -11.48 -3.63 -14.44
N ILE A 320 -10.95 -2.81 -13.54
CA ILE A 320 -9.71 -2.08 -13.79
C ILE A 320 -8.58 -3.10 -13.78
N ALA A 321 -7.79 -3.11 -14.87
CA ALA A 321 -6.58 -3.89 -15.01
C ALA A 321 -5.49 -2.96 -15.55
N ILE A 322 -4.41 -2.78 -14.79
CA ILE A 322 -3.25 -1.95 -15.13
C ILE A 322 -2.08 -2.91 -15.30
N ASP A 323 -1.61 -3.07 -16.52
CA ASP A 323 -0.53 -4.01 -16.83
C ASP A 323 0.73 -3.71 -16.00
N GLY A 324 1.31 -4.75 -15.39
CA GLY A 324 2.47 -4.62 -14.52
C GLY A 324 2.26 -3.75 -13.28
N LEU A 325 1.06 -3.75 -12.67
CA LEU A 325 0.70 -2.91 -11.53
C LEU A 325 1.59 -3.18 -10.31
N TRP A 326 2.32 -2.14 -9.88
CA TRP A 326 3.18 -2.19 -8.70
C TRP A 326 2.57 -1.50 -7.48
N ALA A 327 2.93 -0.27 -7.21
CA ALA A 327 2.57 0.41 -5.97
C ALA A 327 1.16 1.01 -6.00
N LEU A 328 0.57 1.09 -4.81
CA LEU A 328 -0.67 1.80 -4.51
C LEU A 328 -0.44 2.73 -3.32
N SER A 329 -0.72 4.02 -3.45
CA SER A 329 -0.61 4.97 -2.34
C SER A 329 -1.61 6.11 -2.45
N PHE A 330 -2.33 6.40 -1.37
CA PHE A 330 -3.23 7.57 -1.33
C PHE A 330 -2.47 8.87 -1.16
N GLY A 331 -2.98 9.93 -1.78
CA GLY A 331 -2.50 11.30 -1.58
C GLY A 331 -2.42 11.66 -0.10
N LYS A 332 -1.56 12.62 0.24
CA LYS A 332 -1.35 13.06 1.63
C LYS A 332 -2.05 14.38 1.96
N GLY A 333 -2.81 14.94 1.00
CA GLY A 333 -3.57 16.18 1.18
C GLY A 333 -2.80 17.46 0.85
N ALA A 334 -1.55 17.39 0.44
CA ALA A 334 -0.75 18.53 0.02
C ALA A 334 -0.81 18.75 -1.50
N THR A 335 -0.50 19.97 -1.96
CA THR A 335 -0.48 20.30 -3.40
C THR A 335 0.45 19.39 -4.20
N ASN A 336 1.59 18.98 -3.62
CA ASN A 336 2.58 18.18 -4.31
C ASN A 336 2.25 16.69 -4.41
N ASN A 337 1.40 16.16 -3.51
CA ASN A 337 1.07 14.73 -3.48
C ASN A 337 -0.43 14.43 -3.57
N GLY A 338 -1.26 15.47 -3.71
CA GLY A 338 -2.66 15.37 -4.08
C GLY A 338 -3.64 15.05 -2.96
N PRO A 339 -4.93 15.03 -3.32
CA PRO A 339 -6.03 14.79 -2.39
C PRO A 339 -5.92 13.42 -1.72
N ILE A 340 -6.38 13.33 -0.48
CA ILE A 340 -6.35 12.09 0.33
C ILE A 340 -7.22 10.98 -0.24
N ASP A 341 -8.18 11.28 -1.10
CA ASP A 341 -9.10 10.34 -1.75
C ASP A 341 -8.72 10.00 -3.19
N THR A 342 -7.54 10.40 -3.60
CA THR A 342 -6.94 10.00 -4.87
C THR A 342 -5.91 8.89 -4.61
N LEU A 343 -6.12 7.73 -5.21
CA LEU A 343 -5.16 6.63 -5.20
C LEU A 343 -4.18 6.84 -6.35
N PHE A 344 -2.90 6.95 -6.04
CA PHE A 344 -1.81 6.98 -7.00
C PHE A 344 -1.26 5.57 -7.18
N PHE A 345 -0.82 5.25 -8.40
CA PHE A 345 -0.23 3.96 -8.72
C PHE A 345 1.01 4.12 -9.59
N THR A 346 1.86 3.11 -9.56
CA THR A 346 2.95 2.89 -10.49
C THR A 346 2.79 1.53 -11.17
N ALA A 347 3.36 1.38 -12.36
CA ALA A 347 3.34 0.13 -13.09
C ALA A 347 4.57 -0.03 -14.00
N GLY A 348 4.91 -1.28 -14.30
CA GLY A 348 5.91 -1.71 -15.29
C GLY A 348 5.25 -2.50 -16.42
N PRO A 349 4.51 -1.85 -17.35
CA PRO A 349 3.82 -2.56 -18.41
C PRO A 349 4.77 -3.21 -19.43
N ASP A 350 4.22 -4.12 -20.25
CA ASP A 350 4.92 -4.88 -21.28
C ASP A 350 6.14 -5.65 -20.73
N ASP A 351 5.89 -6.54 -19.77
CA ASP A 351 6.92 -7.34 -19.08
C ASP A 351 8.03 -6.44 -18.51
N GLU A 352 7.66 -5.39 -17.77
CA GLU A 352 8.54 -4.45 -17.06
C GLU A 352 9.46 -3.59 -17.95
N SER A 353 9.28 -3.65 -19.27
CA SER A 353 10.11 -2.90 -20.21
C SER A 353 9.77 -1.41 -20.30
N HIS A 354 8.62 -1.01 -19.75
CA HIS A 354 8.09 0.34 -19.76
C HIS A 354 7.67 0.81 -18.37
N GLY A 355 7.25 2.09 -18.25
CA GLY A 355 6.85 2.64 -16.97
C GLY A 355 5.60 3.52 -17.04
N LEU A 356 4.79 3.47 -15.97
CA LEU A 356 3.56 4.23 -15.86
C LEU A 356 3.37 4.76 -14.44
N PHE A 357 2.98 6.03 -14.31
CA PHE A 357 2.53 6.65 -13.07
C PHE A 357 1.17 7.30 -13.30
N GLY A 358 0.19 6.98 -12.46
CA GLY A 358 -1.17 7.44 -12.66
C GLY A 358 -1.99 7.54 -11.39
N THR A 359 -3.29 7.80 -11.56
CA THR A 359 -4.27 7.96 -10.48
C THR A 359 -5.54 7.18 -10.72
N ILE A 360 -6.20 6.80 -9.62
CA ILE A 360 -7.53 6.21 -9.59
C ILE A 360 -8.39 7.01 -8.61
N ARG A 361 -9.58 7.45 -9.05
CA ARG A 361 -10.55 8.17 -8.22
C ARG A 361 -11.94 7.58 -8.36
N ALA A 362 -12.74 7.63 -7.29
CA ALA A 362 -14.14 7.27 -7.39
C ALA A 362 -14.83 8.20 -8.40
N ALA A 363 -15.62 7.63 -9.31
CA ALA A 363 -16.54 8.39 -10.14
C ALA A 363 -17.66 8.89 -9.22
N GLY A 364 -17.85 10.20 -9.13
CA GLY A 364 -18.77 10.87 -8.21
C GLY A 364 -20.23 10.50 -8.39
#